data_df36d64213880c63b573036b6c7d4fc5
#
_entry.id   df36d64213880c63b573036b6c7d4fc5
#
_cell.length_a   1.000
_cell.length_b   1.000
_cell.length_c   1.000
_cell.angle_alpha   90.00
_cell.angle_beta   90.00
_cell.angle_gamma   90.00
#
_symmetry.space_group_name_H-M   'P 1'
#
loop_
_entity.id
_entity.type
_entity.pdbx_description
1 polymer ?
#
loop_
_entity_poly.entity_id
_entity_poly.type
_entity_poly.pdbx_seq_one_letter_code
_entity_poly.pdbx_strand_id
1 'polypeptide(L)'
;SAVVSNIDINNYTHKPPVPFNLTGLQKEASSQFNINPKTTQSIAQDLYEVSLISYPRTESQKLPPKIGYKNILKKLKNQENYTEKEKKVLKKDKHDNLYTQQGKKEDDAHPAIYPTGQNPGNLSKNERKIYDLIVKRFFAVFGKAAKRQTLTMTLEVNGYTFNAKSKV
;
A
#
# COMPACT_ATOMS: atom_id res chain seq x y z
N SER A 1 22.54 38.25 9.19
CA SER A 1 22.20 37.08 10.00
C SER A 1 20.77 36.66 9.71
N ALA A 2 20.47 35.35 9.72
CA ALA A 2 19.13 34.80 9.61
C ALA A 2 18.56 34.61 11.03
N VAL A 3 17.31 35.01 11.22
CA VAL A 3 16.59 34.85 12.50
C VAL A 3 15.37 33.95 12.26
N VAL A 4 15.18 32.95 13.12
CA VAL A 4 13.95 32.13 13.14
C VAL A 4 12.85 32.96 13.79
N SER A 5 11.86 33.38 13.01
CA SER A 5 10.75 34.21 13.51
C SER A 5 9.56 33.38 13.99
N ASN A 6 9.38 32.18 13.45
CA ASN A 6 8.31 31.26 13.87
C ASN A 6 8.65 29.81 13.62
N ILE A 7 8.14 28.92 14.49
CA ILE A 7 8.16 27.45 14.33
C ILE A 7 6.74 26.94 14.54
N ASP A 8 6.16 26.38 13.50
CA ASP A 8 4.84 25.75 13.53
C ASP A 8 4.95 24.24 13.40
N ILE A 9 4.32 23.52 14.34
CA ILE A 9 4.32 22.05 14.40
C ILE A 9 2.90 21.54 14.21
N ASN A 10 2.67 20.85 13.11
CA ASN A 10 1.37 20.26 12.81
C ASN A 10 1.45 18.74 12.87
N ASN A 11 0.65 18.15 13.78
CA ASN A 11 0.51 16.69 13.93
C ASN A 11 -0.66 16.21 13.09
N TYR A 12 -0.44 15.16 12.29
CA TYR A 12 -1.49 14.56 11.50
C TYR A 12 -1.38 13.03 11.46
N THR A 13 -2.49 12.41 11.13
CA THR A 13 -2.57 10.94 11.02
C THR A 13 -2.56 10.52 9.57
N HIS A 14 -1.56 9.72 9.19
CA HIS A 14 -1.49 9.13 7.86
C HIS A 14 -2.16 7.75 7.88
N LYS A 15 -3.32 7.65 7.22
CA LYS A 15 -4.06 6.39 7.13
C LYS A 15 -3.32 5.36 6.27
N PRO A 16 -3.54 4.05 6.52
CA PRO A 16 -3.08 3.00 5.61
C PRO A 16 -3.57 3.22 4.18
N PRO A 17 -2.85 2.71 3.17
CA PRO A 17 -3.30 2.79 1.79
C PRO A 17 -4.58 1.96 1.58
N VAL A 18 -5.35 2.30 0.55
CA VAL A 18 -6.50 1.50 0.11
C VAL A 18 -6.04 0.31 -0.74
N PRO A 19 -6.85 -0.76 -0.82
CA PRO A 19 -6.58 -1.89 -1.72
C PRO A 19 -6.41 -1.45 -3.18
N PHE A 20 -5.65 -2.19 -3.95
CA PHE A 20 -5.47 -1.91 -5.37
C PHE A 20 -6.71 -2.26 -6.19
N ASN A 21 -7.15 -1.29 -6.99
CA ASN A 21 -7.79 -1.56 -8.27
C ASN A 21 -6.72 -1.56 -9.38
N LEU A 22 -7.09 -1.86 -10.64
CA LEU A 22 -6.15 -1.91 -11.74
C LEU A 22 -5.40 -0.58 -11.93
N THR A 23 -6.12 0.54 -11.95
CA THR A 23 -5.51 1.88 -12.12
C THR A 23 -4.50 2.21 -11.00
N GLY A 24 -4.81 1.85 -9.76
CA GLY A 24 -3.91 2.05 -8.62
C GLY A 24 -2.64 1.21 -8.73
N LEU A 25 -2.78 -0.06 -9.13
CA LEU A 25 -1.64 -0.95 -9.38
C LEU A 25 -0.74 -0.42 -10.49
N GLN A 26 -1.32 0.00 -11.62
CA GLN A 26 -0.58 0.56 -12.77
C GLN A 26 0.20 1.83 -12.40
N LYS A 27 -0.41 2.74 -11.63
CA LYS A 27 0.24 3.97 -11.17
C LYS A 27 1.46 3.67 -10.29
N GLU A 28 1.32 2.77 -9.33
CA GLU A 28 2.44 2.43 -8.44
C GLU A 28 3.53 1.63 -9.16
N ALA A 29 3.18 0.70 -10.03
CA ALA A 29 4.15 -0.04 -10.83
C ALA A 29 4.97 0.89 -11.73
N SER A 30 4.32 1.88 -12.33
CA SER A 30 5.01 2.90 -13.13
C SER A 30 5.93 3.77 -12.27
N SER A 31 5.45 4.26 -11.14
CA SER A 31 6.21 5.13 -10.25
C SER A 31 7.42 4.44 -9.59
N GLN A 32 7.26 3.19 -9.16
CA GLN A 32 8.31 2.49 -8.41
C GLN A 32 9.30 1.72 -9.30
N PHE A 33 8.83 1.20 -10.44
CA PHE A 33 9.59 0.26 -11.26
C PHE A 33 9.74 0.69 -12.72
N ASN A 34 9.14 1.82 -13.11
CA ASN A 34 9.09 2.28 -14.49
C ASN A 34 8.45 1.24 -15.46
N ILE A 35 7.47 0.46 -14.97
CA ILE A 35 6.70 -0.50 -15.76
C ILE A 35 5.44 0.21 -16.27
N ASN A 36 5.25 0.24 -17.59
CA ASN A 36 4.10 0.92 -18.19
C ASN A 36 2.77 0.22 -17.88
N PRO A 37 1.62 0.93 -17.98
CA PRO A 37 0.31 0.39 -17.63
C PRO A 37 -0.09 -0.88 -18.40
N LYS A 38 0.22 -0.95 -19.70
CA LYS A 38 -0.10 -2.11 -20.56
C LYS A 38 0.66 -3.36 -20.08
N THR A 39 1.95 -3.22 -19.84
CA THR A 39 2.81 -4.31 -19.33
C THR A 39 2.36 -4.74 -17.91
N THR A 40 2.02 -3.77 -17.04
CA THR A 40 1.51 -4.08 -15.69
C THR A 40 0.23 -4.91 -15.76
N GLN A 41 -0.70 -4.55 -16.65
CA GLN A 41 -1.95 -5.29 -16.84
C GLN A 41 -1.71 -6.70 -17.38
N SER A 42 -0.80 -6.86 -18.35
CA SER A 42 -0.43 -8.19 -18.88
C SER A 42 0.13 -9.08 -17.78
N ILE A 43 1.13 -8.59 -17.03
CA ILE A 43 1.72 -9.33 -15.92
C ILE A 43 0.67 -9.70 -14.86
N ALA A 44 -0.22 -8.76 -14.51
CA ALA A 44 -1.28 -9.06 -13.55
C ALA A 44 -2.26 -10.13 -14.07
N GLN A 45 -2.51 -10.17 -15.38
CA GLN A 45 -3.31 -11.22 -16.01
C GLN A 45 -2.60 -12.58 -15.90
N ASP A 46 -1.31 -12.64 -16.22
CA ASP A 46 -0.50 -13.86 -16.11
C ASP A 46 -0.47 -14.41 -14.67
N LEU A 47 -0.30 -13.52 -13.68
CA LEU A 47 -0.36 -13.88 -12.25
C LEU A 47 -1.74 -14.41 -11.82
N TYR A 48 -2.81 -13.89 -12.39
CA TYR A 48 -4.17 -14.37 -12.16
C TYR A 48 -4.38 -15.77 -12.75
N GLU A 49 -3.94 -16.00 -13.98
CA GLU A 49 -4.09 -17.29 -14.68
C GLU A 49 -3.39 -18.45 -13.94
N VAL A 50 -2.27 -18.15 -13.26
CA VAL A 50 -1.61 -19.10 -12.38
C VAL A 50 -2.12 -19.05 -10.93
N SER A 51 -3.26 -18.42 -10.68
CA SER A 51 -3.94 -18.36 -9.38
C SER A 51 -3.15 -17.71 -8.24
N LEU A 52 -2.19 -16.85 -8.53
CA LEU A 52 -1.40 -16.13 -7.52
C LEU A 52 -2.10 -14.90 -6.97
N ILE A 53 -2.97 -14.27 -7.77
CA ILE A 53 -3.77 -13.11 -7.37
C ILE A 53 -5.23 -13.28 -7.79
N SER A 54 -6.12 -12.42 -7.25
CA SER A 54 -7.51 -12.27 -7.71
C SER A 54 -7.58 -11.62 -9.08
N TYR A 55 -8.77 -11.61 -9.69
CA TYR A 55 -9.02 -11.00 -11.00
C TYR A 55 -8.54 -9.53 -11.04
N PRO A 56 -7.61 -9.17 -11.97
CA PRO A 56 -6.94 -7.88 -11.91
C PRO A 56 -7.71 -6.73 -12.58
N ARG A 57 -8.66 -7.04 -13.50
CA ARG A 57 -9.42 -6.00 -14.22
C ARG A 57 -10.63 -5.57 -13.41
N THR A 58 -10.38 -4.92 -12.27
CA THR A 58 -11.41 -4.42 -11.36
C THR A 58 -11.17 -2.95 -11.04
N GLU A 59 -12.26 -2.19 -10.91
CA GLU A 59 -12.23 -0.83 -10.37
C GLU A 59 -12.43 -0.79 -8.85
N SER A 60 -12.72 -1.93 -8.23
CA SER A 60 -12.96 -2.01 -6.80
C SER A 60 -11.72 -1.70 -5.97
N GLN A 61 -11.93 -0.96 -4.88
CA GLN A 61 -10.98 -0.74 -3.79
C GLN A 61 -11.51 -1.33 -2.48
N LYS A 62 -12.35 -2.37 -2.60
CA LYS A 62 -12.98 -3.06 -1.48
C LYS A 62 -12.47 -4.49 -1.38
N LEU A 63 -12.13 -4.89 -0.15
CA LEU A 63 -11.79 -6.27 0.19
C LEU A 63 -12.86 -6.79 1.16
N PRO A 64 -13.85 -7.57 0.71
CA PRO A 64 -14.87 -8.10 1.58
C PRO A 64 -14.32 -9.19 2.50
N PRO A 65 -14.81 -9.33 3.75
CA PRO A 65 -14.34 -10.35 4.70
C PRO A 65 -14.43 -11.78 4.19
N LYS A 66 -15.36 -12.08 3.28
CA LYS A 66 -15.57 -13.40 2.67
C LYS A 66 -14.33 -13.98 1.95
N ILE A 67 -13.34 -13.15 1.59
CA ILE A 67 -12.10 -13.66 0.97
C ILE A 67 -11.17 -14.39 1.94
N GLY A 68 -11.43 -14.33 3.25
CA GLY A 68 -10.68 -15.08 4.24
C GLY A 68 -9.29 -14.52 4.56
N TYR A 69 -9.20 -13.25 4.92
CA TYR A 69 -7.94 -12.52 5.22
C TYR A 69 -6.94 -13.30 6.08
N LYS A 70 -7.42 -13.90 7.20
CA LYS A 70 -6.55 -14.60 8.16
C LYS A 70 -5.81 -15.77 7.48
N ASN A 71 -6.50 -16.51 6.63
CA ASN A 71 -5.91 -17.63 5.92
C ASN A 71 -4.87 -17.18 4.88
N ILE A 72 -5.20 -16.16 4.08
CA ILE A 72 -4.26 -15.58 3.12
C ILE A 72 -3.01 -15.06 3.82
N LEU A 73 -3.18 -14.26 4.87
CA LEU A 73 -2.06 -13.72 5.64
C LEU A 73 -1.20 -14.82 6.29
N LYS A 74 -1.82 -15.92 6.77
CA LYS A 74 -1.09 -17.08 7.30
C LYS A 74 -0.22 -17.73 6.23
N LYS A 75 -0.77 -17.94 5.03
CA LYS A 75 -0.01 -18.51 3.90
C LYS A 75 1.14 -17.61 3.48
N LEU A 76 0.90 -16.30 3.36
CA LEU A 76 1.94 -15.32 2.98
C LEU A 76 3.06 -15.22 4.02
N LYS A 77 2.73 -15.32 5.32
CA LYS A 77 3.73 -15.32 6.39
C LYS A 77 4.72 -16.48 6.32
N ASN A 78 4.33 -17.59 5.73
CA ASN A 78 5.20 -18.76 5.58
C ASN A 78 6.12 -18.63 4.35
N GLN A 79 5.97 -17.59 3.52
CA GLN A 79 6.87 -17.30 2.41
C GLN A 79 8.10 -16.54 2.92
N GLU A 80 9.30 -16.98 2.55
CA GLU A 80 10.57 -16.46 3.06
C GLU A 80 10.84 -14.98 2.73
N ASN A 81 10.17 -14.44 1.71
CA ASN A 81 10.43 -13.11 1.16
C ASN A 81 9.79 -11.95 1.93
N TYR A 82 9.01 -12.22 2.99
CA TYR A 82 8.32 -11.17 3.74
C TYR A 82 8.86 -11.02 5.15
N THR A 83 9.29 -9.79 5.48
CA THR A 83 9.96 -9.49 6.75
C THR A 83 9.03 -9.59 7.95
N GLU A 84 9.61 -9.84 9.14
CA GLU A 84 8.86 -9.83 10.41
C GLU A 84 8.18 -8.47 10.68
N LYS A 85 8.67 -7.35 10.10
CA LYS A 85 8.04 -6.04 10.21
C LYS A 85 6.69 -5.99 9.50
N GLU A 86 6.59 -6.55 8.29
CA GLU A 86 5.33 -6.66 7.53
C GLU A 86 4.32 -7.56 8.26
N LYS A 87 4.81 -8.57 8.99
CA LYS A 87 3.99 -9.50 9.78
C LYS A 87 3.42 -8.86 11.07
N LYS A 88 4.09 -7.85 11.66
CA LYS A 88 3.73 -7.25 12.97
C LYS A 88 2.76 -6.07 12.92
N VAL A 89 2.56 -5.43 11.77
CA VAL A 89 1.85 -4.15 11.64
C VAL A 89 0.32 -4.29 11.55
N LEU A 90 -0.21 -5.49 11.73
CA LEU A 90 -1.64 -5.74 11.54
C LEU A 90 -2.50 -5.10 12.64
N LYS A 91 -3.50 -4.31 12.24
CA LYS A 91 -4.49 -3.75 13.15
C LYS A 91 -5.55 -4.81 13.45
N LYS A 92 -5.66 -5.15 14.73
CA LYS A 92 -6.69 -6.06 15.25
C LYS A 92 -7.57 -5.33 16.27
N ASP A 93 -8.83 -5.73 16.36
CA ASP A 93 -9.71 -5.30 17.45
C ASP A 93 -9.50 -6.17 18.70
N LYS A 94 -10.29 -5.89 19.76
CA LYS A 94 -10.30 -6.66 21.00
C LYS A 94 -10.73 -8.12 20.83
N HIS A 95 -11.34 -8.47 19.71
CA HIS A 95 -11.78 -9.82 19.36
C HIS A 95 -10.89 -10.49 18.31
N ASP A 96 -9.67 -9.97 18.08
CA ASP A 96 -8.71 -10.46 17.09
C ASP A 96 -9.19 -10.38 15.62
N ASN A 97 -10.18 -9.53 15.33
CA ASN A 97 -10.60 -9.28 13.96
C ASN A 97 -9.69 -8.29 13.26
N LEU A 98 -9.39 -8.56 11.99
CA LEU A 98 -8.60 -7.68 11.15
C LEU A 98 -9.47 -6.59 10.52
N TYR A 99 -9.01 -5.35 10.61
CA TYR A 99 -9.62 -4.22 9.92
C TYR A 99 -8.83 -3.85 8.68
N THR A 100 -9.54 -3.75 7.56
CA THR A 100 -8.97 -3.25 6.30
C THR A 100 -9.27 -1.77 6.14
N GLN A 101 -8.29 -1.01 5.66
CA GLN A 101 -8.58 0.30 5.07
C GLN A 101 -9.28 0.08 3.74
N GLN A 102 -10.52 0.53 3.60
CA GLN A 102 -11.29 0.43 2.35
C GLN A 102 -11.19 1.73 1.56
N GLY A 103 -11.21 1.63 0.24
CA GLY A 103 -11.36 2.77 -0.66
C GLY A 103 -12.83 3.12 -0.90
N LYS A 104 -13.06 4.09 -1.80
CA LYS A 104 -14.42 4.55 -2.15
C LYS A 104 -15.02 3.81 -3.34
N LYS A 105 -14.16 3.35 -4.28
CA LYS A 105 -14.59 2.68 -5.50
C LYS A 105 -15.05 1.25 -5.22
N GLU A 106 -16.12 0.86 -5.85
CA GLU A 106 -16.73 -0.47 -5.76
C GLU A 106 -17.00 -1.01 -7.15
N ASP A 107 -16.98 -2.32 -7.30
CA ASP A 107 -17.31 -3.08 -8.49
C ASP A 107 -18.18 -4.23 -8.03
N ASP A 108 -19.36 -4.37 -8.62
CA ASP A 108 -20.36 -5.35 -8.19
C ASP A 108 -19.92 -6.80 -8.45
N ALA A 109 -19.06 -7.00 -9.45
CA ALA A 109 -18.61 -8.32 -9.87
C ALA A 109 -17.36 -8.80 -9.13
N HIS A 110 -16.39 -7.89 -8.88
CA HIS A 110 -15.08 -8.26 -8.42
C HIS A 110 -14.59 -7.40 -7.25
N PRO A 111 -13.94 -8.00 -6.24
CA PRO A 111 -13.25 -7.24 -5.20
C PRO A 111 -11.98 -6.57 -5.75
N ALA A 112 -11.34 -5.76 -4.91
CA ALA A 112 -10.00 -5.24 -5.18
C ALA A 112 -8.98 -6.37 -5.42
N ILE A 113 -7.85 -6.04 -6.03
CA ILE A 113 -6.77 -7.00 -6.30
C ILE A 113 -6.11 -7.42 -4.97
N TYR A 114 -6.00 -8.73 -4.75
CA TYR A 114 -5.36 -9.32 -3.58
C TYR A 114 -4.61 -10.62 -3.92
N PRO A 115 -3.56 -10.99 -3.16
CA PRO A 115 -2.86 -12.25 -3.34
C PRO A 115 -3.67 -13.42 -2.76
N THR A 116 -3.59 -14.59 -3.37
CA THR A 116 -4.27 -15.80 -2.88
C THR A 116 -3.53 -16.50 -1.74
N GLY A 117 -2.25 -16.17 -1.58
CA GLY A 117 -1.34 -16.81 -0.63
C GLY A 117 -0.70 -18.10 -1.15
N GLN A 118 -0.89 -18.46 -2.41
CA GLN A 118 -0.15 -19.56 -3.03
C GLN A 118 1.33 -19.21 -3.18
N ASN A 119 2.18 -20.23 -3.17
CA ASN A 119 3.63 -20.05 -3.39
C ASN A 119 3.86 -19.62 -4.84
N PRO A 120 4.52 -18.49 -5.09
CA PRO A 120 4.71 -17.98 -6.43
C PRO A 120 5.72 -18.74 -7.28
N GLY A 121 6.50 -19.67 -6.71
CA GLY A 121 7.50 -20.42 -7.46
C GLY A 121 8.50 -19.50 -8.19
N ASN A 122 8.87 -19.88 -9.41
CA ASN A 122 9.80 -19.12 -10.25
C ASN A 122 9.02 -18.08 -11.08
N LEU A 123 9.13 -16.83 -10.71
CA LEU A 123 8.62 -15.68 -11.45
C LEU A 123 9.77 -14.92 -12.13
N SER A 124 9.52 -14.39 -13.32
CA SER A 124 10.42 -13.43 -13.96
C SER A 124 10.61 -12.19 -13.09
N LYS A 125 11.64 -11.40 -13.37
CA LYS A 125 11.97 -10.19 -12.60
C LYS A 125 10.79 -9.20 -12.47
N ASN A 126 10.04 -9.00 -13.54
CA ASN A 126 8.93 -8.05 -13.54
C ASN A 126 7.67 -8.65 -12.89
N GLU A 127 7.37 -9.92 -13.11
CA GLU A 127 6.29 -10.61 -12.40
C GLU A 127 6.53 -10.61 -10.90
N ARG A 128 7.76 -10.86 -10.45
CA ARG A 128 8.14 -10.80 -9.03
C ARG A 128 7.88 -9.41 -8.45
N LYS A 129 8.28 -8.33 -9.15
CA LYS A 129 8.05 -6.96 -8.70
C LYS A 129 6.56 -6.64 -8.54
N ILE A 130 5.72 -7.03 -9.51
CA ILE A 130 4.28 -6.79 -9.47
C ILE A 130 3.61 -7.63 -8.38
N TYR A 131 3.97 -8.91 -8.26
CA TYR A 131 3.47 -9.78 -7.20
C TYR A 131 3.82 -9.23 -5.81
N ASP A 132 5.09 -8.89 -5.56
CA ASP A 132 5.54 -8.34 -4.28
C ASP A 132 4.85 -7.00 -3.96
N LEU A 133 4.60 -6.16 -4.96
CA LEU A 133 3.85 -4.91 -4.80
C LEU A 133 2.41 -5.18 -4.31
N ILE A 134 1.74 -6.15 -4.91
CA ILE A 134 0.37 -6.57 -4.52
C ILE A 134 0.36 -7.14 -3.11
N VAL A 135 1.32 -8.00 -2.77
CA VAL A 135 1.43 -8.59 -1.42
C VAL A 135 1.72 -7.52 -0.36
N LYS A 136 2.68 -6.61 -0.62
CA LYS A 136 2.99 -5.49 0.30
C LYS A 136 1.79 -4.57 0.49
N ARG A 137 1.04 -4.27 -0.57
CA ARG A 137 -0.21 -3.51 -0.47
C ARG A 137 -1.24 -4.25 0.38
N PHE A 138 -1.39 -5.55 0.20
CA PHE A 138 -2.30 -6.37 0.99
C PHE A 138 -1.96 -6.37 2.48
N PHE A 139 -0.69 -6.46 2.86
CA PHE A 139 -0.28 -6.27 4.26
C PHE A 139 -0.57 -4.84 4.75
N ALA A 140 -0.24 -3.84 3.93
CA ALA A 140 -0.36 -2.43 4.32
C ALA A 140 -1.81 -2.00 4.60
N VAL A 141 -2.81 -2.55 3.90
CA VAL A 141 -4.23 -2.19 4.13
C VAL A 141 -4.75 -2.62 5.50
N PHE A 142 -4.07 -3.55 6.18
CA PHE A 142 -4.37 -3.94 7.57
C PHE A 142 -3.53 -3.17 8.59
N GLY A 143 -2.67 -2.26 8.14
CA GLY A 143 -1.77 -1.50 9.00
C GLY A 143 -2.48 -0.55 9.94
N LYS A 144 -1.79 -0.15 11.00
CA LYS A 144 -2.21 0.96 11.85
C LYS A 144 -1.91 2.28 11.15
N ALA A 145 -2.73 3.30 11.41
CA ALA A 145 -2.43 4.65 10.95
C ALA A 145 -1.15 5.17 11.63
N ALA A 146 -0.27 5.78 10.83
CA ALA A 146 0.95 6.38 11.33
C ALA A 146 0.69 7.82 11.81
N LYS A 147 1.23 8.15 12.98
CA LYS A 147 1.29 9.55 13.42
C LYS A 147 2.47 10.22 12.71
N ARG A 148 2.22 11.35 12.12
CA ARG A 148 3.20 12.14 11.38
C ARG A 148 3.21 13.58 11.89
N GLN A 149 4.34 14.23 11.75
CA GLN A 149 4.53 15.62 12.14
C GLN A 149 5.12 16.42 10.97
N THR A 150 4.58 17.60 10.73
CA THR A 150 5.20 18.58 9.84
C THR A 150 5.72 19.73 10.69
N LEU A 151 6.98 20.05 10.55
CA LEU A 151 7.61 21.23 11.12
C LEU A 151 7.74 22.27 10.01
N THR A 152 7.18 23.45 10.21
CA THR A 152 7.37 24.60 9.33
C THR A 152 8.14 25.66 10.11
N MET A 153 9.29 26.07 9.58
CA MET A 153 10.15 27.10 10.16
C MET A 153 10.09 28.33 9.26
N THR A 154 9.79 29.48 9.83
CA THR A 154 9.84 30.78 9.15
C THR A 154 11.14 31.48 9.55
N LEU A 155 11.91 31.89 8.55
CA LEU A 155 13.18 32.58 8.68
C LEU A 155 13.07 33.99 8.13
N GLU A 156 13.61 34.96 8.83
CA GLU A 156 13.74 36.35 8.35
C GLU A 156 15.23 36.66 8.08
N VAL A 157 15.49 37.15 6.87
CA VAL A 157 16.83 37.56 6.44
C VAL A 157 16.73 38.90 5.70
N ASN A 158 17.29 39.95 6.25
CA ASN A 158 17.31 41.29 5.63
C ASN A 158 15.95 41.77 5.11
N GLY A 159 14.87 41.56 5.90
CA GLY A 159 13.50 41.93 5.53
C GLY A 159 12.76 40.97 4.58
N TYR A 160 13.42 39.86 4.18
CA TYR A 160 12.80 38.78 3.38
C TYR A 160 12.41 37.60 4.25
N THR A 161 11.24 37.02 3.96
CA THR A 161 10.74 35.82 4.67
C THR A 161 10.93 34.58 3.86
N PHE A 162 11.50 33.53 4.46
CA PHE A 162 11.71 32.22 3.88
C PHE A 162 11.03 31.16 4.73
N ASN A 163 10.45 30.14 4.09
CA ASN A 163 9.82 29.00 4.77
C ASN A 163 10.56 27.70 4.45
N ALA A 164 11.00 27.01 5.49
CA ALA A 164 11.53 25.66 5.41
C ALA A 164 10.54 24.65 6.01
N LYS A 165 10.29 23.52 5.32
CA LYS A 165 9.40 22.46 5.80
C LYS A 165 10.14 21.15 5.90
N SER A 166 9.95 20.45 7.03
CA SER A 166 10.38 19.08 7.26
C SER A 166 9.19 18.20 7.62
N LYS A 167 9.23 16.94 7.23
CA LYS A 167 8.22 15.93 7.59
C LYS A 167 8.92 14.79 8.32
N VAL A 168 8.38 14.40 9.48
CA VAL A 168 8.84 13.29 10.32
C VAL A 168 7.71 12.25 10.49
#